data_99bd60e3af4e48dab4804171571099cd
#
_entry.id   99bd60e3af4e48dab4804171571099cd
#
_cell.length_a   1.000
_cell.length_b   1.000
_cell.length_c   1.000
_cell.angle_alpha   90.00
_cell.angle_beta   90.00
_cell.angle_gamma   90.00
#
_symmetry.space_group_name_H-M   'P 1'
#
loop_
_entity.id
_entity.type
_entity.pdbx_description
1 polymer ?
#
loop_
_entity_poly.entity_id
_entity_poly.type
_entity_poly.pdbx_seq_one_letter_code
_entity_poly.pdbx_strand_id
1 'polypeptide(L)'
;MKREILVTSDGSTTIHLPDLDEQYHSKNGSINETYHVFINSGLKLVSAEKVSILEIGFGTGLNCFITYLEAKKVIDYVGVEAYPVTPEEVEKMNFIKVLKAEKERTIFEKMHAVSWEEKHQISETFSLLKRKQLFENIEDEDAFHLIYFDAFGARVQPELWSEEIFRKMFKALKENGILVTYSAKGSVRRAMLAVGFTVERLPGPPGKREMLRAIKKL
;
A
#
# COMPACT_ATOMS: atom_id res chain seq x y z
N MET A 1 -1.17 -16.52 -14.76
CA MET A 1 -0.66 -15.23 -15.25
C MET A 1 0.84 -15.25 -15.12
N LYS A 2 1.58 -14.94 -16.17
CA LYS A 2 3.05 -14.90 -16.15
C LYS A 2 3.53 -13.73 -15.30
N ARG A 3 4.57 -13.95 -14.48
CA ARG A 3 5.21 -12.94 -13.62
C ARG A 3 6.71 -12.89 -13.94
N GLU A 4 7.25 -11.71 -14.18
CA GLU A 4 8.65 -11.47 -14.49
C GLU A 4 9.26 -10.45 -13.53
N ILE A 5 10.48 -10.70 -13.08
CA ILE A 5 11.18 -9.75 -12.21
C ILE A 5 11.92 -8.72 -13.08
N LEU A 6 11.67 -7.44 -12.82
CA LEU A 6 12.35 -6.32 -13.45
C LEU A 6 13.07 -5.47 -12.40
N VAL A 7 14.09 -4.72 -12.83
CA VAL A 7 14.76 -3.72 -12.02
C VAL A 7 14.23 -2.33 -12.38
N THR A 8 13.84 -1.56 -11.40
CA THR A 8 13.33 -0.19 -11.56
C THR A 8 14.48 0.83 -11.56
N SER A 9 14.19 2.10 -11.84
CA SER A 9 15.24 3.12 -11.99
C SER A 9 16.00 3.46 -10.69
N ASP A 10 15.44 3.14 -9.52
CA ASP A 10 16.14 3.28 -8.23
C ASP A 10 16.92 2.01 -7.82
N GLY A 11 17.01 1.03 -8.71
CA GLY A 11 17.74 -0.22 -8.50
C GLY A 11 16.96 -1.29 -7.74
N SER A 12 15.75 -0.98 -7.26
CA SER A 12 14.88 -1.97 -6.62
C SER A 12 14.21 -2.89 -7.63
N THR A 13 13.80 -4.08 -7.21
CA THR A 13 13.06 -5.03 -8.05
C THR A 13 11.56 -4.78 -8.00
N THR A 14 10.87 -5.14 -9.08
CA THR A 14 9.39 -5.20 -9.14
C THR A 14 8.96 -6.43 -9.93
N ILE A 15 7.70 -6.82 -9.79
CA ILE A 15 7.07 -7.87 -10.59
C ILE A 15 6.32 -7.23 -11.75
N HIS A 16 6.61 -7.67 -12.96
CA HIS A 16 5.89 -7.29 -14.18
C HIS A 16 4.93 -8.41 -14.60
N LEU A 17 3.74 -8.01 -15.01
CA LEU A 17 2.69 -8.87 -15.56
C LEU A 17 2.58 -8.61 -17.06
N PRO A 18 3.29 -9.39 -17.93
CA PRO A 18 3.29 -9.14 -19.37
C PRO A 18 1.90 -9.17 -20.00
N ASP A 19 1.03 -10.08 -19.52
CA ASP A 19 -0.33 -10.24 -20.04
C ASP A 19 -1.22 -9.00 -19.86
N LEU A 20 -0.90 -8.16 -18.85
CA LEU A 20 -1.63 -6.93 -18.52
C LEU A 20 -0.86 -5.66 -18.89
N ASP A 21 0.40 -5.79 -19.31
CA ASP A 21 1.35 -4.68 -19.43
C ASP A 21 1.33 -3.78 -18.20
N GLU A 22 1.40 -4.41 -17.02
CA GLU A 22 1.34 -3.74 -15.72
C GLU A 22 2.42 -4.28 -14.78
N GLN A 23 2.81 -3.51 -13.79
CA GLN A 23 3.77 -3.90 -12.75
C GLN A 23 3.28 -3.56 -11.36
N TYR A 24 3.81 -4.31 -10.37
CA TYR A 24 3.47 -4.11 -8.96
C TYR A 24 3.89 -2.72 -8.44
N HIS A 25 5.02 -2.20 -8.92
CA HIS A 25 5.51 -0.86 -8.55
C HIS A 25 5.98 -0.09 -9.78
N SER A 26 6.11 1.21 -9.63
CA SER A 26 6.58 2.10 -10.70
C SER A 26 7.96 1.70 -11.22
N LYS A 27 8.12 1.63 -12.55
CA LYS A 27 9.43 1.51 -13.22
C LYS A 27 10.37 2.69 -12.90
N ASN A 28 9.81 3.82 -12.45
CA ASN A 28 10.56 5.02 -12.07
C ASN A 28 11.13 4.97 -10.64
N GLY A 29 11.02 3.83 -9.96
CA GLY A 29 11.55 3.58 -8.62
C GLY A 29 10.48 3.15 -7.63
N SER A 30 10.49 1.87 -7.23
CA SER A 30 9.53 1.32 -6.27
C SER A 30 9.68 1.93 -4.89
N ILE A 31 10.92 2.03 -4.42
CA ILE A 31 11.26 2.57 -3.10
C ILE A 31 10.94 4.06 -3.03
N ASN A 32 11.32 4.81 -4.08
CA ASN A 32 11.04 6.25 -4.17
C ASN A 32 9.53 6.54 -4.17
N GLU A 33 8.74 5.73 -4.87
CA GLU A 33 7.27 5.85 -4.88
C GLU A 33 6.70 5.59 -3.49
N THR A 34 7.13 4.51 -2.81
CA THR A 34 6.69 4.19 -1.44
C THR A 34 6.98 5.32 -0.47
N TYR A 35 8.20 5.84 -0.46
CA TYR A 35 8.55 6.97 0.41
C TYR A 35 7.72 8.21 0.11
N HIS A 36 7.52 8.55 -1.16
CA HIS A 36 6.81 9.74 -1.56
C HIS A 36 5.31 9.66 -1.21
N VAL A 37 4.65 8.57 -1.66
CA VAL A 37 3.19 8.43 -1.57
C VAL A 37 2.76 8.01 -0.17
N PHE A 38 3.35 6.93 0.36
CA PHE A 38 2.82 6.27 1.55
C PHE A 38 3.43 6.79 2.84
N ILE A 39 4.73 7.04 2.85
CA ILE A 39 5.41 7.50 4.05
C ILE A 39 5.26 9.02 4.22
N ASN A 40 5.72 9.82 3.24
CA ASN A 40 5.77 11.27 3.40
C ASN A 40 4.39 11.93 3.31
N SER A 41 3.52 11.43 2.40
CA SER A 41 2.18 11.99 2.20
C SER A 41 1.09 11.30 3.03
N GLY A 42 1.42 10.20 3.73
CA GLY A 42 0.52 9.41 4.57
C GLY A 42 1.02 9.27 6.00
N LEU A 43 1.89 8.29 6.29
CA LEU A 43 2.30 7.89 7.64
C LEU A 43 2.75 9.07 8.53
N LYS A 44 3.60 9.94 7.99
CA LYS A 44 4.15 11.09 8.73
C LYS A 44 3.11 12.12 9.18
N LEU A 45 1.92 12.10 8.58
CA LEU A 45 0.84 13.05 8.90
C LEU A 45 -0.12 12.54 9.97
N VAL A 46 -0.08 11.25 10.29
CA VAL A 46 -0.92 10.68 11.34
C VAL A 46 -0.35 11.02 12.71
N SER A 47 -1.10 11.74 13.55
CA SER A 47 -0.63 12.17 14.87
C SER A 47 -0.77 11.12 15.98
N ALA A 48 -1.61 10.10 15.80
CA ALA A 48 -1.88 9.07 16.80
C ALA A 48 -0.60 8.32 17.23
N GLU A 49 -0.49 7.97 18.51
CA GLU A 49 0.62 7.18 19.07
C GLU A 49 0.57 5.71 18.60
N LYS A 50 -0.63 5.17 18.44
CA LYS A 50 -0.88 3.86 17.83
C LYS A 50 -1.62 4.07 16.52
N VAL A 51 -0.99 3.68 15.42
CA VAL A 51 -1.51 3.88 14.06
C VAL A 51 -1.99 2.56 13.49
N SER A 52 -3.28 2.47 13.15
CA SER A 52 -3.84 1.36 12.37
C SER A 52 -3.82 1.73 10.89
N ILE A 53 -3.23 0.85 10.08
CA ILE A 53 -3.03 1.02 8.64
C ILE A 53 -3.72 -0.12 7.89
N LEU A 54 -4.44 0.21 6.83
CA LEU A 54 -4.94 -0.74 5.85
C LEU A 54 -4.21 -0.52 4.53
N GLU A 55 -3.58 -1.56 4.00
CA GLU A 55 -3.00 -1.56 2.66
C GLU A 55 -3.87 -2.35 1.70
N ILE A 56 -4.27 -1.70 0.61
CA ILE A 56 -4.99 -2.29 -0.51
C ILE A 56 -3.96 -2.65 -1.58
N GLY A 57 -3.70 -3.97 -1.76
CA GLY A 57 -2.63 -4.48 -2.59
C GLY A 57 -1.33 -4.67 -1.80
N PHE A 58 -1.29 -5.66 -0.90
CA PHE A 58 -0.08 -5.99 -0.12
C PHE A 58 1.11 -6.37 -1.01
N GLY A 59 0.85 -7.02 -2.14
CA GLY A 59 1.81 -7.32 -3.18
C GLY A 59 3.11 -7.93 -2.67
N THR A 60 4.22 -7.26 -2.94
CA THR A 60 5.58 -7.69 -2.53
C THR A 60 5.93 -7.34 -1.09
N GLY A 61 5.03 -6.74 -0.32
CA GLY A 61 5.26 -6.31 1.06
C GLY A 61 6.20 -5.09 1.22
N LEU A 62 6.54 -4.40 0.12
CA LEU A 62 7.47 -3.27 0.16
C LEU A 62 6.96 -2.11 1.03
N ASN A 63 5.69 -1.70 0.86
CA ASN A 63 5.11 -0.62 1.65
C ASN A 63 5.06 -0.97 3.13
N CYS A 64 4.70 -2.23 3.46
CA CYS A 64 4.70 -2.75 4.82
C CYS A 64 6.11 -2.71 5.43
N PHE A 65 7.13 -3.18 4.70
CA PHE A 65 8.51 -3.21 5.17
C PHE A 65 9.10 -1.81 5.36
N ILE A 66 8.90 -0.89 4.41
CA ILE A 66 9.35 0.51 4.57
C ILE A 66 8.59 1.19 5.72
N THR A 67 7.30 0.90 5.90
CA THR A 67 6.54 1.39 7.05
C THR A 67 7.17 0.92 8.37
N TYR A 68 7.58 -0.34 8.45
CA TYR A 68 8.30 -0.87 9.62
C TYR A 68 9.62 -0.11 9.89
N LEU A 69 10.41 0.14 8.84
CA LEU A 69 11.70 0.84 8.97
C LEU A 69 11.54 2.30 9.43
N GLU A 70 10.46 2.96 9.01
CA GLU A 70 10.24 4.39 9.23
C GLU A 70 9.35 4.71 10.44
N ALA A 71 8.59 3.75 10.94
CA ALA A 71 7.63 3.97 12.01
C ALA A 71 8.34 4.20 13.35
N LYS A 72 8.05 5.35 13.96
CA LYS A 72 8.45 5.70 15.33
C LYS A 72 7.32 5.50 16.34
N LYS A 73 6.25 4.83 15.93
CA LYS A 73 4.99 4.65 16.65
C LYS A 73 4.61 3.18 16.67
N VAL A 74 3.66 2.82 17.49
CA VAL A 74 3.08 1.47 17.46
C VAL A 74 2.20 1.34 16.22
N ILE A 75 2.48 0.34 15.39
CA ILE A 75 1.78 0.07 14.13
C ILE A 75 0.95 -1.20 14.24
N ASP A 76 -0.30 -1.08 13.87
CA ASP A 76 -1.21 -2.19 13.62
C ASP A 76 -1.50 -2.24 12.10
N TYR A 77 -0.84 -3.14 11.40
CA TYR A 77 -0.85 -3.19 9.93
C TYR A 77 -1.74 -4.32 9.42
N VAL A 78 -2.65 -3.98 8.51
CA VAL A 78 -3.48 -4.94 7.78
C VAL A 78 -3.17 -4.81 6.29
N GLY A 79 -2.67 -5.89 5.67
CA GLY A 79 -2.43 -5.95 4.24
C GLY A 79 -3.44 -6.86 3.56
N VAL A 80 -4.14 -6.37 2.54
CA VAL A 80 -5.12 -7.12 1.76
C VAL A 80 -4.56 -7.45 0.38
N GLU A 81 -4.64 -8.73 -0.01
CA GLU A 81 -4.14 -9.22 -1.30
C GLU A 81 -4.98 -10.41 -1.78
N ALA A 82 -5.46 -10.35 -3.00
CA ALA A 82 -6.24 -11.45 -3.57
C ALA A 82 -5.36 -12.56 -4.14
N TYR A 83 -4.18 -12.22 -4.66
CA TYR A 83 -3.27 -13.10 -5.38
C TYR A 83 -1.84 -13.01 -4.85
N PRO A 84 -1.56 -13.49 -3.63
CA PRO A 84 -0.27 -13.36 -2.98
C PRO A 84 0.91 -13.75 -3.86
N VAL A 85 2.02 -13.07 -3.69
CA VAL A 85 3.30 -13.45 -4.29
C VAL A 85 3.80 -14.76 -3.68
N THR A 86 4.53 -15.56 -4.45
CA THR A 86 5.09 -16.82 -3.97
C THR A 86 6.39 -16.61 -3.20
N PRO A 87 6.80 -17.56 -2.34
CA PRO A 87 8.10 -17.48 -1.66
C PRO A 87 9.28 -17.29 -2.63
N GLU A 88 9.26 -17.97 -3.79
CA GLU A 88 10.31 -17.87 -4.82
C GLU A 88 10.34 -16.49 -5.48
N GLU A 89 9.20 -15.78 -5.55
CA GLU A 89 9.14 -14.39 -6.02
C GLU A 89 9.70 -13.45 -4.96
N VAL A 90 9.39 -13.67 -3.68
CA VAL A 90 9.92 -12.89 -2.56
C VAL A 90 11.44 -12.98 -2.47
N GLU A 91 12.01 -14.18 -2.63
CA GLU A 91 13.47 -14.40 -2.62
C GLU A 91 14.22 -13.59 -3.70
N LYS A 92 13.54 -13.26 -4.80
CA LYS A 92 14.09 -12.44 -5.89
C LYS A 92 14.01 -10.94 -5.62
N MET A 93 13.31 -10.52 -4.57
CA MET A 93 13.24 -9.10 -4.19
C MET A 93 14.56 -8.66 -3.55
N ASN A 94 15.08 -7.52 -4.00
CA ASN A 94 16.36 -6.99 -3.54
C ASN A 94 16.22 -5.81 -2.56
N PHE A 95 15.03 -5.63 -1.98
CA PHE A 95 14.71 -4.48 -1.13
C PHE A 95 15.65 -4.32 0.05
N ILE A 96 16.03 -5.42 0.71
CA ILE A 96 16.99 -5.42 1.83
C ILE A 96 18.30 -4.74 1.42
N LYS A 97 18.86 -5.12 0.25
CA LYS A 97 20.12 -4.57 -0.26
C LYS A 97 19.98 -3.10 -0.65
N VAL A 98 18.94 -2.74 -1.38
CA VAL A 98 18.76 -1.36 -1.88
C VAL A 98 18.45 -0.39 -0.74
N LEU A 99 17.68 -0.82 0.25
CA LEU A 99 17.38 -0.05 1.47
C LEU A 99 18.54 -0.05 2.49
N LYS A 100 19.60 -0.85 2.28
CA LYS A 100 20.70 -1.06 3.24
C LYS A 100 20.19 -1.52 4.60
N ALA A 101 19.18 -2.41 4.58
CA ALA A 101 18.46 -2.90 5.76
C ALA A 101 18.85 -4.34 6.10
N GLU A 102 20.12 -4.71 6.00
CA GLU A 102 20.60 -6.06 6.24
C GLU A 102 20.30 -6.56 7.66
N LYS A 103 20.28 -5.66 8.63
CA LYS A 103 19.96 -5.96 10.04
C LYS A 103 18.49 -6.38 10.21
N GLU A 104 17.63 -5.92 9.32
CA GLU A 104 16.17 -6.15 9.37
C GLU A 104 15.72 -7.29 8.42
N ARG A 105 16.67 -8.05 7.86
CA ARG A 105 16.39 -9.18 6.97
C ARG A 105 15.39 -10.17 7.57
N THR A 106 15.60 -10.57 8.82
CA THR A 106 14.74 -11.52 9.53
C THR A 106 13.32 -10.99 9.72
N ILE A 107 13.16 -9.68 9.81
CA ILE A 107 11.84 -9.03 9.90
C ILE A 107 11.12 -9.13 8.55
N PHE A 108 11.80 -8.81 7.45
CA PHE A 108 11.22 -8.93 6.10
C PHE A 108 10.80 -10.37 5.80
N GLU A 109 11.68 -11.33 6.09
CA GLU A 109 11.40 -12.76 5.94
C GLU A 109 10.21 -13.19 6.81
N LYS A 110 10.15 -12.75 8.07
CA LYS A 110 9.02 -13.01 8.99
C LYS A 110 7.71 -12.45 8.46
N MET A 111 7.68 -11.21 7.91
CA MET A 111 6.47 -10.61 7.34
C MET A 111 5.87 -11.47 6.22
N HIS A 112 6.71 -12.12 5.43
CA HIS A 112 6.25 -13.03 4.38
C HIS A 112 5.87 -14.42 4.91
N ALA A 113 6.63 -14.95 5.84
CA ALA A 113 6.47 -16.32 6.36
C ALA A 113 5.24 -16.51 7.28
N VAL A 114 4.81 -15.46 8.00
CA VAL A 114 3.63 -15.58 8.90
C VAL A 114 2.36 -15.95 8.11
N SER A 115 1.46 -16.69 8.77
CA SER A 115 0.20 -17.13 8.16
C SER A 115 -0.70 -15.95 7.75
N TRP A 116 -1.57 -16.22 6.79
CA TRP A 116 -2.68 -15.34 6.40
C TRP A 116 -3.83 -15.52 7.38
N GLU A 117 -4.73 -14.53 7.46
CA GLU A 117 -5.95 -14.47 8.29
C GLU A 117 -5.68 -14.45 9.81
N GLU A 118 -4.43 -14.43 10.23
CA GLU A 118 -4.04 -14.34 11.63
C GLU A 118 -3.17 -13.11 11.89
N LYS A 119 -3.37 -12.50 13.06
CA LYS A 119 -2.58 -11.35 13.49
C LYS A 119 -1.30 -11.81 14.19
N HIS A 120 -0.17 -11.35 13.68
CA HIS A 120 1.15 -11.70 14.19
C HIS A 120 1.89 -10.49 14.74
N GLN A 121 2.58 -10.67 15.87
CA GLN A 121 3.52 -9.69 16.38
C GLN A 121 4.85 -9.83 15.61
N ILE A 122 5.17 -8.86 14.79
CA ILE A 122 6.42 -8.82 14.00
C ILE A 122 7.58 -8.34 14.87
N SER A 123 7.36 -7.25 15.63
CA SER A 123 8.26 -6.72 16.65
C SER A 123 7.45 -6.16 17.83
N GLU A 124 8.09 -5.62 18.86
CA GLU A 124 7.39 -5.04 20.02
C GLU A 124 6.39 -3.93 19.64
N THR A 125 6.68 -3.19 18.57
CA THR A 125 5.87 -2.05 18.14
C THR A 125 5.14 -2.25 16.81
N PHE A 126 5.22 -3.44 16.21
CA PHE A 126 4.64 -3.69 14.89
C PHE A 126 3.89 -5.02 14.85
N SER A 127 2.59 -4.98 14.58
CA SER A 127 1.77 -6.16 14.30
C SER A 127 1.30 -6.18 12.85
N LEU A 128 1.16 -7.35 12.26
CA LEU A 128 0.76 -7.58 10.88
C LEU A 128 -0.36 -8.62 10.81
N LEU A 129 -1.44 -8.29 10.12
CA LEU A 129 -2.48 -9.20 9.67
C LEU A 129 -2.50 -9.17 8.14
N LYS A 130 -2.25 -10.29 7.50
CA LYS A 130 -2.42 -10.43 6.05
C LYS A 130 -3.78 -11.08 5.77
N ARG A 131 -4.61 -10.46 4.90
CA ARG A 131 -5.93 -10.99 4.50
C ARG A 131 -5.91 -11.36 3.03
N LYS A 132 -6.18 -12.62 2.72
CA LYS A 132 -6.32 -13.12 1.34
C LYS A 132 -7.76 -12.99 0.91
N GLN A 133 -8.12 -11.81 0.41
CA GLN A 133 -9.50 -11.52 -0.02
C GLN A 133 -9.52 -10.51 -1.17
N LEU A 134 -10.64 -10.45 -1.89
CA LEU A 134 -10.93 -9.39 -2.85
C LEU A 134 -11.26 -8.09 -2.10
N PHE A 135 -10.94 -6.94 -2.70
CA PHE A 135 -11.15 -5.64 -2.06
C PHE A 135 -12.65 -5.31 -1.86
N GLU A 136 -13.52 -5.86 -2.70
CA GLU A 136 -14.98 -5.78 -2.57
C GLU A 136 -15.53 -6.43 -1.29
N ASN A 137 -14.75 -7.32 -0.67
CA ASN A 137 -15.13 -8.01 0.56
C ASN A 137 -14.64 -7.31 1.83
N ILE A 138 -14.06 -6.12 1.72
CA ILE A 138 -13.66 -5.32 2.88
C ILE A 138 -14.92 -4.73 3.52
N GLU A 139 -15.11 -5.02 4.81
CA GLU A 139 -16.28 -4.60 5.60
C GLU A 139 -15.89 -3.85 6.89
N ASP A 140 -14.62 -3.45 7.00
CA ASP A 140 -14.14 -2.72 8.17
C ASP A 140 -14.85 -1.37 8.29
N GLU A 141 -15.16 -0.96 9.54
CA GLU A 141 -15.78 0.32 9.86
C GLU A 141 -14.99 1.03 10.96
N ASP A 142 -14.69 2.31 10.78
CA ASP A 142 -13.98 3.20 11.72
C ASP A 142 -12.73 2.56 12.36
N ALA A 143 -12.02 1.73 11.62
CA ALA A 143 -10.93 0.90 12.11
C ALA A 143 -9.53 1.51 11.88
N PHE A 144 -9.34 2.24 10.79
CA PHE A 144 -8.02 2.65 10.33
C PHE A 144 -7.81 4.16 10.38
N HIS A 145 -6.59 4.57 10.78
CA HIS A 145 -6.15 5.97 10.70
C HIS A 145 -5.64 6.31 9.30
N LEU A 146 -5.14 5.31 8.59
CA LEU A 146 -4.47 5.48 7.31
C LEU A 146 -4.80 4.32 6.37
N ILE A 147 -5.08 4.63 5.11
CA ILE A 147 -5.20 3.66 4.02
C ILE A 147 -4.11 3.94 2.98
N TYR A 148 -3.32 2.94 2.67
CA TYR A 148 -2.47 2.86 1.49
C TYR A 148 -3.27 2.21 0.37
N PHE A 149 -3.68 2.99 -0.62
CA PHE A 149 -4.45 2.45 -1.74
C PHE A 149 -3.53 2.23 -2.93
N ASP A 150 -2.97 1.01 -3.02
CA ASP A 150 -1.93 0.61 -3.96
C ASP A 150 -2.38 -0.52 -4.91
N ALA A 151 -3.63 -0.47 -5.35
CA ALA A 151 -4.18 -1.40 -6.34
C ALA A 151 -3.57 -1.17 -7.74
N PHE A 152 -3.62 -2.17 -8.60
CA PHE A 152 -3.25 -2.01 -10.02
C PHE A 152 -4.03 -0.88 -10.68
N GLY A 153 -3.38 -0.22 -11.65
CA GLY A 153 -3.91 1.02 -12.23
C GLY A 153 -5.32 0.88 -12.82
N ALA A 154 -6.13 1.94 -12.70
CA ALA A 154 -7.50 2.01 -13.24
C ALA A 154 -7.59 1.86 -14.79
N ARG A 155 -6.46 1.68 -15.48
CA ARG A 155 -6.42 1.28 -16.89
C ARG A 155 -6.66 -0.23 -17.03
N VAL A 156 -6.15 -0.99 -16.08
CA VAL A 156 -6.14 -2.46 -16.10
C VAL A 156 -7.31 -3.03 -15.31
N GLN A 157 -7.58 -2.46 -14.15
CA GLN A 157 -8.65 -2.89 -13.24
C GLN A 157 -9.51 -1.68 -12.82
N PRO A 158 -10.33 -1.12 -13.72
CA PRO A 158 -11.16 0.07 -13.44
C PRO A 158 -12.17 -0.16 -12.31
N GLU A 159 -12.65 -1.39 -12.13
CA GLU A 159 -13.58 -1.78 -11.08
C GLU A 159 -13.07 -1.52 -9.67
N LEU A 160 -11.75 -1.65 -9.46
CA LEU A 160 -11.10 -1.39 -8.17
C LEU A 160 -11.07 0.10 -7.78
N TRP A 161 -11.39 0.99 -8.72
CA TRP A 161 -11.35 2.44 -8.55
C TRP A 161 -12.76 3.06 -8.61
N SER A 162 -13.78 2.23 -8.35
CA SER A 162 -15.19 2.61 -8.37
C SER A 162 -15.60 3.34 -7.09
N GLU A 163 -16.76 4.03 -7.15
CA GLU A 163 -17.39 4.63 -5.96
C GLU A 163 -17.72 3.58 -4.91
N GLU A 164 -18.05 2.36 -5.31
CA GLU A 164 -18.35 1.26 -4.39
C GLU A 164 -17.13 0.93 -3.51
N ILE A 165 -15.95 0.74 -4.13
CA ILE A 165 -14.71 0.48 -3.41
C ILE A 165 -14.35 1.67 -2.51
N PHE A 166 -14.41 2.91 -3.02
CA PHE A 166 -14.09 4.08 -2.19
C PHE A 166 -15.10 4.30 -1.05
N ARG A 167 -16.35 3.87 -1.20
CA ARG A 167 -17.33 3.91 -0.08
C ARG A 167 -16.91 2.96 1.04
N LYS A 168 -16.37 1.77 0.71
CA LYS A 168 -15.79 0.84 1.69
C LYS A 168 -14.57 1.46 2.38
N MET A 169 -13.68 2.09 1.61
CA MET A 169 -12.52 2.79 2.17
C MET A 169 -12.93 3.95 3.09
N PHE A 170 -13.96 4.70 2.71
CA PHE A 170 -14.51 5.78 3.53
C PHE A 170 -15.08 5.25 4.85
N LYS A 171 -15.82 4.13 4.82
CA LYS A 171 -16.33 3.47 6.03
C LYS A 171 -15.19 2.95 6.91
N ALA A 172 -14.19 2.30 6.31
CA ALA A 172 -13.06 1.69 7.02
C ALA A 172 -12.18 2.72 7.77
N LEU A 173 -12.11 3.96 7.27
CA LEU A 173 -11.36 5.03 7.92
C LEU A 173 -12.08 5.57 9.15
N LYS A 174 -11.30 5.87 10.18
CA LYS A 174 -11.70 6.70 11.32
C LYS A 174 -11.97 8.14 10.86
N GLU A 175 -12.65 8.91 11.70
CA GLU A 175 -12.76 10.36 11.53
C GLU A 175 -11.37 10.99 11.40
N ASN A 176 -11.21 11.92 10.45
CA ASN A 176 -9.93 12.53 10.06
C ASN A 176 -8.87 11.52 9.54
N GLY A 177 -9.27 10.29 9.27
CA GLY A 177 -8.41 9.30 8.64
C GLY A 177 -8.04 9.69 7.21
N ILE A 178 -6.87 9.22 6.78
CA ILE A 178 -6.22 9.61 5.53
C ILE A 178 -6.16 8.41 4.59
N LEU A 179 -6.48 8.61 3.31
CA LEU A 179 -6.18 7.68 2.24
C LEU A 179 -5.19 8.33 1.29
N VAL A 180 -4.12 7.62 0.95
CA VAL A 180 -3.12 8.04 -0.04
C VAL A 180 -3.01 7.04 -1.18
N THR A 181 -2.82 7.55 -2.40
CA THR A 181 -2.63 6.74 -3.60
C THR A 181 -1.77 7.46 -4.62
N TYR A 182 -1.01 6.69 -5.37
CA TYR A 182 -0.20 7.20 -6.49
C TYR A 182 -1.03 7.71 -7.68
N SER A 183 -2.31 7.31 -7.75
CA SER A 183 -3.19 7.66 -8.87
C SER A 183 -3.69 9.10 -8.77
N ALA A 184 -3.70 9.80 -9.90
CA ALA A 184 -4.25 11.16 -10.03
C ALA A 184 -5.34 11.26 -11.11
N LYS A 185 -5.89 10.11 -11.59
CA LYS A 185 -6.92 10.12 -12.63
C LYS A 185 -8.15 10.91 -12.17
N GLY A 186 -8.71 11.71 -13.09
CA GLY A 186 -9.90 12.51 -12.82
C GLY A 186 -11.14 11.67 -12.43
N SER A 187 -11.26 10.44 -12.98
CA SER A 187 -12.32 9.49 -12.59
C SER A 187 -12.16 9.05 -11.14
N VAL A 188 -10.94 8.70 -10.72
CA VAL A 188 -10.62 8.30 -9.34
C VAL A 188 -10.96 9.43 -8.37
N ARG A 189 -10.51 10.67 -8.68
CA ARG A 189 -10.81 11.84 -7.84
C ARG A 189 -12.33 12.07 -7.71
N ARG A 190 -13.08 11.95 -8.82
CA ARG A 190 -14.55 12.12 -8.77
C ARG A 190 -15.23 11.04 -7.93
N ALA A 191 -14.79 9.78 -8.05
CA ALA A 191 -15.33 8.68 -7.25
C ALA A 191 -15.10 8.91 -5.74
N MET A 192 -13.89 9.37 -5.36
CA MET A 192 -13.60 9.72 -3.96
C MET A 192 -14.49 10.87 -3.46
N LEU A 193 -14.65 11.94 -4.25
CA LEU A 193 -15.50 13.07 -3.89
C LEU A 193 -16.97 12.67 -3.74
N ALA A 194 -17.47 11.80 -4.64
CA ALA A 194 -18.86 11.35 -4.65
C ALA A 194 -19.24 10.57 -3.37
N VAL A 195 -18.27 9.92 -2.72
CA VAL A 195 -18.51 9.16 -1.48
C VAL A 195 -18.24 9.97 -0.20
N GLY A 196 -17.84 11.24 -0.33
CA GLY A 196 -17.72 12.17 0.80
C GLY A 196 -16.29 12.53 1.21
N PHE A 197 -15.26 12.05 0.55
CA PHE A 197 -13.89 12.46 0.85
C PHE A 197 -13.63 13.94 0.50
N THR A 198 -12.85 14.61 1.33
CA THR A 198 -12.10 15.80 0.92
C THR A 198 -10.84 15.35 0.18
N VAL A 199 -10.66 15.75 -1.08
CA VAL A 199 -9.58 15.23 -1.93
C VAL A 199 -8.62 16.32 -2.37
N GLU A 200 -7.35 16.12 -2.06
CA GLU A 200 -6.24 17.00 -2.41
C GLU A 200 -5.43 16.41 -3.56
N ARG A 201 -4.96 17.27 -4.47
CA ARG A 201 -3.93 16.95 -5.45
C ARG A 201 -2.58 17.38 -4.91
N LEU A 202 -1.65 16.45 -4.85
CA LEU A 202 -0.28 16.67 -4.39
C LEU A 202 0.69 16.44 -5.55
N PRO A 203 1.92 17.00 -5.49
CA PRO A 203 2.98 16.60 -6.41
C PRO A 203 3.16 15.08 -6.41
N GLY A 204 3.28 14.47 -7.59
CA GLY A 204 3.43 13.03 -7.74
C GLY A 204 4.84 12.52 -7.45
N PRO A 205 5.01 11.20 -7.28
CA PRO A 205 6.32 10.58 -7.20
C PRO A 205 7.07 10.68 -8.56
N PRO A 206 8.36 10.32 -8.62
CA PRO A 206 9.12 10.33 -9.85
C PRO A 206 8.38 9.70 -11.03
N GLY A 207 8.31 10.41 -12.16
CA GLY A 207 7.59 9.99 -13.36
C GLY A 207 6.09 10.27 -13.37
N LYS A 208 5.52 10.79 -12.29
CA LYS A 208 4.10 11.20 -12.20
C LYS A 208 3.98 12.68 -11.81
N ARG A 209 3.11 13.43 -12.50
CA ARG A 209 2.90 14.84 -12.21
C ARG A 209 2.20 15.09 -10.89
N GLU A 210 1.20 14.26 -10.59
CA GLU A 210 0.32 14.42 -9.42
C GLU A 210 0.03 13.06 -8.78
N MET A 211 -0.38 13.10 -7.51
CA MET A 211 -0.97 12.01 -6.73
C MET A 211 -2.20 12.53 -5.97
N LEU A 212 -2.99 11.64 -5.37
CA LEU A 212 -4.14 12.02 -4.56
C LEU A 212 -3.95 11.65 -3.09
N ARG A 213 -4.41 12.55 -2.22
CA ARG A 213 -4.67 12.32 -0.81
C ARG A 213 -6.14 12.64 -0.53
N ALA A 214 -6.82 11.73 0.14
CA ALA A 214 -8.21 11.90 0.54
C ALA A 214 -8.34 11.84 2.06
N ILE A 215 -9.23 12.65 2.64
CA ILE A 215 -9.42 12.75 4.08
C ILE A 215 -10.92 12.55 4.36
N LYS A 216 -11.25 11.65 5.30
CA LYS A 216 -12.60 11.50 5.85
C LYS A 216 -12.83 12.64 6.83
N LYS A 217 -13.52 13.72 6.41
CA LYS A 217 -14.02 14.76 7.30
C LYS A 217 -15.49 14.50 7.57
N LEU A 218 -15.91 14.66 8.81
CA LEU A 218 -17.32 14.73 9.18
C LEU A 218 -17.85 16.13 8.95
#